data_eb840740b464dd0bfb892ea2d24e80c0
#
_entry.id   eb840740b464dd0bfb892ea2d24e80c0
#
_cell.length_a   1.000
_cell.length_b   1.000
_cell.length_c   1.000
_cell.angle_alpha   90.00
_cell.angle_beta   90.00
_cell.angle_gamma   90.00
#
_symmetry.space_group_name_H-M   'P 1'
#
loop_
_entity.id
_entity.type
_entity.pdbx_description
1 polymer ?
#
loop_
_entity_poly.entity_id
_entity_poly.type
_entity_poly.pdbx_seq_one_letter_code
_entity_poly.pdbx_strand_id
1 'polypeptide(L)'
;GYDDTVEFVKDGQTHKGAFIVVNSYGTWWGDEGRYYLPYYFFLQDRPSQTLSHDVTGCSCTVHSPQVVFRVKVTYDSRNDLAFTMGVADKPYATTPTVTLKSAIAANQGGDHPMQGQYSDDNSIELAFDFTEAVPKYASYTEPKYFLTITRSEIGKAGSGVINAFSVIDYRDAAGPKEYVCDLPQPVVLEKGANLFAAAT
;
A
#
# COMPACT_ATOMS: atom_id res chain seq x y z
N GLY A 1 -8.98 -18.37 -13.20
CA GLY A 1 -9.39 -19.20 -14.36
C GLY A 1 -10.39 -20.26 -13.97
N TYR A 2 -10.68 -21.16 -14.89
CA TYR A 2 -11.55 -22.32 -14.64
C TYR A 2 -11.09 -23.50 -15.53
N ASP A 3 -11.46 -24.72 -15.11
CA ASP A 3 -11.22 -25.96 -15.87
C ASP A 3 -12.44 -26.89 -15.70
N ASP A 4 -13.19 -27.08 -16.77
CA ASP A 4 -14.40 -27.91 -16.79
C ASP A 4 -14.08 -29.41 -16.83
N THR A 5 -12.81 -29.80 -17.07
CA THR A 5 -12.38 -31.18 -17.19
C THR A 5 -11.93 -31.83 -15.88
N VAL A 6 -11.63 -31.02 -14.87
CA VAL A 6 -11.24 -31.50 -13.54
C VAL A 6 -12.35 -32.31 -12.92
N GLU A 7 -12.03 -33.54 -12.49
CA GLU A 7 -12.95 -34.42 -11.80
C GLU A 7 -12.53 -34.68 -10.36
N PHE A 8 -13.51 -34.76 -9.48
CA PHE A 8 -13.29 -35.12 -8.08
C PHE A 8 -14.48 -35.94 -7.56
N VAL A 9 -14.22 -36.78 -6.57
CA VAL A 9 -15.24 -37.66 -5.97
C VAL A 9 -15.62 -37.09 -4.59
N LYS A 10 -16.90 -36.86 -4.38
CA LYS A 10 -17.47 -36.44 -3.10
C LYS A 10 -18.74 -37.22 -2.82
N ASP A 11 -18.84 -37.83 -1.63
CA ASP A 11 -19.98 -38.64 -1.19
C ASP A 11 -20.34 -39.78 -2.19
N GLY A 12 -19.31 -40.40 -2.82
CA GLY A 12 -19.45 -41.46 -3.78
C GLY A 12 -19.92 -41.05 -5.18
N GLN A 13 -20.04 -39.73 -5.43
CA GLN A 13 -20.42 -39.17 -6.73
C GLN A 13 -19.24 -38.44 -7.37
N THR A 14 -19.09 -38.59 -8.70
CA THR A 14 -18.12 -37.84 -9.48
C THR A 14 -18.71 -36.51 -9.91
N HIS A 15 -18.01 -35.42 -9.56
CA HIS A 15 -18.33 -34.05 -9.94
C HIS A 15 -17.28 -33.53 -10.90
N LYS A 16 -17.67 -32.59 -11.78
CA LYS A 16 -16.80 -31.99 -12.78
C LYS A 16 -16.75 -30.49 -12.65
N GLY A 17 -15.59 -29.95 -13.01
CA GLY A 17 -15.29 -28.55 -13.13
C GLY A 17 -14.87 -27.89 -11.81
N ALA A 18 -13.90 -26.99 -11.95
CA ALA A 18 -13.36 -26.22 -10.85
C ALA A 18 -12.91 -24.83 -11.31
N PHE A 19 -12.97 -23.87 -10.41
CA PHE A 19 -12.25 -22.61 -10.55
C PHE A 19 -10.77 -22.82 -10.19
N ILE A 20 -9.88 -22.19 -10.97
CA ILE A 20 -8.45 -22.13 -10.69
C ILE A 20 -8.20 -20.83 -9.94
N VAL A 21 -7.94 -20.96 -8.65
CA VAL A 21 -7.74 -19.81 -7.74
C VAL A 21 -6.26 -19.60 -7.50
N VAL A 22 -5.79 -18.38 -7.66
CA VAL A 22 -4.42 -17.98 -7.32
C VAL A 22 -4.39 -17.53 -5.87
N ASN A 23 -3.47 -18.10 -5.08
CA ASN A 23 -3.25 -17.70 -3.71
C ASN A 23 -2.09 -16.70 -3.61
N SER A 24 -2.00 -15.99 -2.49
CA SER A 24 -0.96 -15.00 -2.20
C SER A 24 0.33 -15.59 -1.59
N TYR A 25 0.45 -16.90 -1.48
CA TYR A 25 1.58 -17.57 -0.80
C TYR A 25 2.81 -17.78 -1.70
N GLY A 26 2.75 -17.42 -2.98
CA GLY A 26 3.83 -17.62 -3.94
C GLY A 26 3.79 -18.98 -4.61
N THR A 27 4.67 -19.17 -5.60
CA THR A 27 4.67 -20.35 -6.49
C THR A 27 5.14 -21.66 -5.83
N TRP A 28 5.72 -21.59 -4.64
CA TRP A 28 6.13 -22.77 -3.88
C TRP A 28 4.97 -23.51 -3.20
N TRP A 29 3.79 -22.89 -3.14
CA TRP A 29 2.59 -23.42 -2.49
C TRP A 29 1.59 -23.97 -3.53
N GLY A 30 0.96 -25.11 -3.23
CA GLY A 30 -0.05 -25.69 -4.09
C GLY A 30 0.49 -26.09 -5.47
N ASP A 31 -0.31 -25.88 -6.50
CA ASP A 31 0.07 -26.03 -7.88
C ASP A 31 0.58 -24.69 -8.43
N GLU A 32 1.88 -24.42 -8.29
CA GLU A 32 2.53 -23.14 -8.67
C GLU A 32 1.79 -21.91 -8.13
N GLY A 33 1.40 -21.94 -6.86
CA GLY A 33 0.66 -20.85 -6.21
C GLY A 33 -0.85 -20.88 -6.44
N ARG A 34 -1.38 -21.96 -7.00
CA ARG A 34 -2.79 -22.14 -7.34
C ARG A 34 -3.41 -23.32 -6.60
N TYR A 35 -4.74 -23.34 -6.57
CA TYR A 35 -5.52 -24.50 -6.17
C TYR A 35 -6.83 -24.56 -6.97
N TYR A 36 -7.42 -25.74 -7.02
CA TYR A 36 -8.69 -25.97 -7.68
C TYR A 36 -9.83 -25.89 -6.66
N LEU A 37 -10.80 -25.02 -6.89
CA LEU A 37 -12.00 -24.90 -6.10
C LEU A 37 -13.18 -25.47 -6.89
N PRO A 38 -13.64 -26.71 -6.60
CA PRO A 38 -14.70 -27.36 -7.37
C PRO A 38 -15.99 -26.56 -7.39
N TYR A 39 -16.67 -26.50 -8.54
CA TYR A 39 -17.99 -25.85 -8.69
C TYR A 39 -19.02 -26.38 -7.72
N TYR A 40 -18.92 -27.65 -7.36
CA TYR A 40 -19.78 -28.29 -6.36
C TYR A 40 -19.93 -27.49 -5.07
N PHE A 41 -18.87 -26.84 -4.58
CA PHE A 41 -18.93 -26.05 -3.35
C PHE A 41 -19.72 -24.75 -3.48
N PHE A 42 -19.89 -24.24 -4.70
CA PHE A 42 -20.72 -23.06 -4.97
C PHE A 42 -22.19 -23.42 -5.13
N LEU A 43 -22.49 -24.69 -5.48
CA LEU A 43 -23.87 -25.16 -5.69
C LEU A 43 -24.55 -25.64 -4.39
N GLN A 44 -23.82 -25.67 -3.29
CA GLN A 44 -24.33 -26.11 -2.00
C GLN A 44 -24.88 -24.94 -1.20
N ASP A 45 -26.20 -24.90 -1.02
CA ASP A 45 -26.85 -24.02 -0.06
C ASP A 45 -26.52 -24.45 1.38
N ARG A 46 -25.37 -24.00 1.89
CA ARG A 46 -24.96 -24.22 3.28
C ARG A 46 -24.89 -22.90 4.03
N PRO A 47 -25.83 -22.62 4.96
CA PRO A 47 -25.85 -21.36 5.71
C PRO A 47 -24.61 -21.09 6.58
N SER A 48 -23.74 -22.08 6.76
CA SER A 48 -22.57 -22.00 7.64
C SER A 48 -21.23 -21.96 6.91
N GLN A 49 -21.20 -21.94 5.59
CA GLN A 49 -19.96 -21.82 4.83
C GLN A 49 -19.94 -20.51 4.03
N THR A 50 -18.98 -19.68 4.38
CA THR A 50 -18.69 -18.34 3.89
C THR A 50 -18.17 -18.28 2.44
N LEU A 51 -18.70 -19.09 1.52
CA LEU A 51 -18.55 -18.78 0.10
C LEU A 51 -19.75 -17.91 -0.25
N SER A 52 -19.54 -16.59 -0.20
CA SER A 52 -20.51 -15.65 -0.72
C SER A 52 -20.70 -15.93 -2.21
N HIS A 53 -21.93 -15.88 -2.70
CA HIS A 53 -22.20 -15.97 -4.15
C HIS A 53 -21.80 -14.68 -4.89
N ASP A 54 -21.08 -13.79 -4.21
CA ASP A 54 -20.63 -12.53 -4.78
C ASP A 54 -19.41 -12.77 -5.67
N VAL A 55 -19.54 -12.40 -6.93
CA VAL A 55 -18.44 -12.39 -7.89
C VAL A 55 -18.01 -10.94 -8.09
N THR A 56 -16.79 -10.64 -7.69
CA THR A 56 -16.19 -9.32 -7.92
C THR A 56 -15.24 -9.39 -9.11
N GLY A 57 -15.51 -8.62 -10.13
CA GLY A 57 -14.60 -8.42 -11.26
C GLY A 57 -13.74 -7.19 -11.05
N CYS A 58 -12.46 -7.29 -11.38
CA CYS A 58 -11.55 -6.15 -11.43
C CYS A 58 -11.27 -5.79 -12.89
N SER A 59 -11.40 -4.50 -13.22
CA SER A 59 -10.90 -3.96 -14.47
C SER A 59 -9.73 -3.03 -14.18
N CYS A 60 -8.68 -3.11 -15.00
CA CYS A 60 -7.54 -2.20 -14.90
C CYS A 60 -7.68 -1.09 -15.94
N THR A 61 -7.50 0.15 -15.50
CA THR A 61 -7.35 1.30 -16.38
C THR A 61 -5.94 1.85 -16.27
N VAL A 62 -5.43 2.44 -17.34
CA VAL A 62 -4.16 3.15 -17.28
C VAL A 62 -4.30 4.33 -16.32
N HIS A 63 -3.44 4.37 -15.31
CA HIS A 63 -3.38 5.44 -14.35
C HIS A 63 -2.02 6.16 -14.46
N SER A 64 -2.05 7.49 -14.53
CA SER A 64 -0.86 8.33 -14.57
C SER A 64 -0.82 9.18 -13.30
N PRO A 65 0.04 8.86 -12.35
CA PRO A 65 0.20 9.67 -11.14
C PRO A 65 0.60 11.11 -11.48
N GLN A 66 -0.04 12.08 -10.84
CA GLN A 66 0.28 13.50 -10.99
C GLN A 66 1.25 14.00 -9.92
N VAL A 67 1.10 13.51 -8.70
CA VAL A 67 1.98 13.85 -7.59
C VAL A 67 2.26 12.59 -6.77
N VAL A 68 3.52 12.30 -6.54
CA VAL A 68 3.98 11.10 -5.83
C VAL A 68 4.87 11.47 -4.67
N PHE A 69 4.56 10.97 -3.48
CA PHE A 69 5.41 11.04 -2.30
C PHE A 69 6.33 9.82 -2.28
N ARG A 70 7.62 10.05 -2.32
CA ARG A 70 8.67 9.03 -2.30
C ARG A 70 9.31 9.03 -0.92
N VAL A 71 9.28 7.91 -0.24
CA VAL A 71 9.68 7.80 1.16
C VAL A 71 10.55 6.58 1.35
N LYS A 72 11.75 6.75 1.92
CA LYS A 72 12.60 5.63 2.33
C LYS A 72 12.62 5.53 3.86
N VAL A 73 12.25 4.36 4.39
CA VAL A 73 12.24 4.09 5.81
C VAL A 73 12.96 2.79 6.12
N THR A 74 13.60 2.75 7.29
CA THR A 74 14.12 1.55 7.93
C THR A 74 13.36 1.37 9.23
N TYR A 75 12.63 0.25 9.41
CA TYR A 75 11.80 0.04 10.59
C TYR A 75 11.53 -1.45 10.85
N ASP A 76 11.39 -1.84 12.12
CA ASP A 76 11.31 -3.24 12.53
C ASP A 76 9.92 -3.87 12.40
N SER A 77 8.85 -3.06 12.47
CA SER A 77 7.47 -3.57 12.49
C SER A 77 6.53 -2.71 11.63
N ARG A 78 5.98 -3.28 10.57
CA ARG A 78 5.03 -2.59 9.66
C ARG A 78 3.75 -2.17 10.36
N ASN A 79 3.32 -2.94 11.37
CA ASN A 79 2.10 -2.64 12.13
C ASN A 79 2.15 -1.32 12.89
N ASP A 80 3.36 -0.83 13.21
CA ASP A 80 3.49 0.39 14.00
C ASP A 80 3.32 1.66 13.16
N LEU A 81 3.50 1.59 11.85
CA LEU A 81 3.56 2.77 10.99
C LEU A 81 2.26 3.04 10.24
N ALA A 82 1.90 4.32 10.19
CA ALA A 82 0.87 4.84 9.29
C ALA A 82 1.38 6.11 8.61
N PHE A 83 1.11 6.25 7.31
CA PHE A 83 1.59 7.34 6.49
C PHE A 83 0.44 8.23 6.04
N THR A 84 0.62 9.54 6.21
CA THR A 84 -0.33 10.56 5.76
C THR A 84 0.43 11.62 4.96
N MET A 85 0.06 11.78 3.71
CA MET A 85 0.56 12.82 2.82
C MET A 85 -0.23 14.10 3.03
N GLY A 86 0.40 15.24 2.82
CA GLY A 86 -0.28 16.52 2.97
C GLY A 86 0.33 17.65 2.16
N VAL A 87 -0.42 18.72 1.98
CA VAL A 87 0.03 19.94 1.31
C VAL A 87 -0.60 21.17 1.94
N ALA A 88 0.11 22.27 1.95
CA ALA A 88 -0.38 23.60 2.27
C ALA A 88 0.09 24.62 1.23
N ASP A 89 -0.62 25.76 1.12
CA ASP A 89 -0.33 26.81 0.12
C ASP A 89 0.63 27.83 0.73
N LYS A 90 1.67 27.65 1.17
CA LYS A 90 2.71 28.65 1.48
C LYS A 90 3.96 27.99 2.05
N PRO A 91 5.14 28.49 1.69
CA PRO A 91 6.40 27.93 2.17
C PRO A 91 6.56 28.03 3.70
N TYR A 92 5.96 29.02 4.33
CA TYR A 92 5.99 29.21 5.79
C TYR A 92 4.96 28.37 6.56
N ALA A 93 4.09 27.63 5.87
CA ALA A 93 3.13 26.75 6.54
C ALA A 93 3.85 25.71 7.42
N THR A 94 3.31 25.48 8.61
CA THR A 94 3.85 24.53 9.58
C THR A 94 3.08 23.21 9.62
N THR A 95 1.87 23.21 9.05
CA THR A 95 0.98 22.05 9.00
C THR A 95 0.27 21.97 7.64
N PRO A 96 -0.10 20.80 7.16
CA PRO A 96 -0.86 20.66 5.93
C PRO A 96 -2.31 21.13 6.11
N THR A 97 -2.90 21.67 5.04
CA THR A 97 -4.33 22.04 4.96
C THR A 97 -5.16 21.01 4.20
N VAL A 98 -4.53 20.28 3.28
CA VAL A 98 -5.11 19.13 2.58
C VAL A 98 -4.30 17.89 2.93
N THR A 99 -4.96 16.80 3.30
CA THR A 99 -4.30 15.53 3.65
C THR A 99 -4.94 14.34 2.98
N LEU A 100 -4.14 13.30 2.74
CA LEU A 100 -4.57 12.00 2.26
C LEU A 100 -3.83 10.91 3.04
N LYS A 101 -4.56 10.07 3.76
CA LYS A 101 -3.98 8.94 4.49
C LYS A 101 -3.82 7.75 3.54
N SER A 102 -2.66 7.11 3.56
CA SER A 102 -2.47 5.86 2.83
C SER A 102 -3.30 4.73 3.46
N ALA A 103 -4.16 4.12 2.65
CA ALA A 103 -4.90 2.93 3.09
C ALA A 103 -4.01 1.67 3.12
N ILE A 104 -2.97 1.63 2.28
CA ILE A 104 -2.08 0.46 2.13
C ILE A 104 -1.07 0.39 3.28
N ALA A 105 -0.58 1.55 3.76
CA ALA A 105 0.41 1.64 4.82
C ALA A 105 -0.20 2.34 6.06
N ALA A 106 -1.16 1.67 6.69
CA ALA A 106 -1.92 2.18 7.82
C ALA A 106 -1.98 1.12 8.93
N ASN A 107 -0.85 0.91 9.61
CA ASN A 107 -0.71 -0.10 10.66
C ASN A 107 -1.05 -1.52 10.16
N GLN A 108 -0.49 -1.90 9.02
CA GLN A 108 -0.73 -3.18 8.35
C GLN A 108 0.58 -3.90 8.02
N GLY A 109 0.48 -5.21 7.79
CA GLY A 109 1.60 -6.04 7.36
C GLY A 109 2.26 -6.86 8.46
N GLY A 110 1.69 -6.88 9.67
CA GLY A 110 2.19 -7.69 10.79
C GLY A 110 3.50 -7.17 11.40
N ASP A 111 4.02 -7.89 12.40
CA ASP A 111 5.31 -7.61 13.03
C ASP A 111 6.48 -8.06 12.15
N HIS A 112 6.53 -7.54 10.94
CA HIS A 112 7.58 -7.76 9.96
C HIS A 112 8.32 -6.46 9.66
N PRO A 113 9.64 -6.51 9.41
CA PRO A 113 10.41 -5.32 9.09
C PRO A 113 9.92 -4.66 7.79
N MET A 114 10.18 -3.36 7.69
CA MET A 114 9.98 -2.57 6.47
C MET A 114 11.05 -2.93 5.44
N GLN A 115 11.02 -4.17 4.97
CA GLN A 115 11.99 -4.71 4.04
C GLN A 115 11.37 -4.85 2.64
N GLY A 116 12.04 -4.33 1.64
CA GLY A 116 11.72 -4.56 0.23
C GLY A 116 12.25 -5.91 -0.25
N GLN A 117 11.75 -6.37 -1.39
CA GLN A 117 12.14 -7.66 -1.98
C GLN A 117 13.65 -7.77 -2.27
N TYR A 118 14.30 -6.65 -2.53
CA TYR A 118 15.72 -6.58 -2.96
C TYR A 118 16.60 -5.85 -1.95
N SER A 119 16.12 -5.61 -0.72
CA SER A 119 16.93 -5.00 0.34
C SER A 119 17.43 -6.05 1.31
N ASP A 120 18.71 -5.96 1.67
CA ASP A 120 19.35 -6.84 2.66
C ASP A 120 19.22 -6.30 4.10
N ASP A 121 18.59 -5.13 4.25
CA ASP A 121 18.32 -4.46 5.51
C ASP A 121 16.81 -4.29 5.73
N ASN A 122 16.41 -3.84 6.92
CA ASN A 122 15.01 -3.58 7.26
C ASN A 122 14.50 -2.26 6.63
N SER A 123 14.91 -1.96 5.39
CA SER A 123 14.51 -0.76 4.67
C SER A 123 13.65 -1.04 3.45
N ILE A 124 12.79 -0.07 3.14
CA ILE A 124 11.99 -0.05 1.93
C ILE A 124 11.85 1.39 1.42
N GLU A 125 11.82 1.53 0.10
CA GLU A 125 11.37 2.76 -0.55
C GLU A 125 9.91 2.58 -0.97
N LEU A 126 9.06 3.50 -0.54
CA LEU A 126 7.63 3.52 -0.81
C LEU A 126 7.30 4.71 -1.70
N ALA A 127 6.36 4.51 -2.63
CA ALA A 127 5.76 5.55 -3.44
C ALA A 127 4.26 5.64 -3.13
N PHE A 128 3.81 6.81 -2.68
CA PHE A 128 2.41 7.06 -2.41
C PHE A 128 1.83 8.03 -3.44
N ASP A 129 0.80 7.62 -4.12
CA ASP A 129 0.08 8.44 -5.06
C ASP A 129 -0.81 9.47 -4.33
N PHE A 130 -0.61 10.75 -4.64
CA PHE A 130 -1.35 11.86 -4.07
C PHE A 130 -2.29 12.53 -5.09
N THR A 131 -2.46 11.92 -6.26
CA THR A 131 -3.25 12.45 -7.39
C THR A 131 -4.69 12.79 -6.99
N GLU A 132 -5.33 11.97 -6.16
CA GLU A 132 -6.70 12.19 -5.69
C GLU A 132 -6.87 13.53 -4.93
N ALA A 133 -5.81 14.00 -4.29
CA ALA A 133 -5.84 15.26 -3.56
C ALA A 133 -5.64 16.50 -4.46
N VAL A 134 -5.08 16.33 -5.67
CA VAL A 134 -4.71 17.44 -6.56
C VAL A 134 -5.86 18.44 -6.81
N PRO A 135 -7.10 18.03 -7.07
CA PRO A 135 -8.20 18.98 -7.27
C PRO A 135 -8.47 19.89 -6.06
N LYS A 136 -8.16 19.42 -4.85
CA LYS A 136 -8.40 20.16 -3.60
C LYS A 136 -7.40 21.32 -3.37
N TYR A 137 -6.26 21.28 -4.05
CA TYR A 137 -5.22 22.31 -3.92
C TYR A 137 -4.73 22.84 -5.30
N ALA A 138 -5.52 22.69 -6.34
CA ALA A 138 -5.18 23.13 -7.69
C ALA A 138 -4.90 24.66 -7.78
N SER A 139 -5.43 25.45 -6.83
CA SER A 139 -5.20 26.91 -6.75
C SER A 139 -3.96 27.32 -5.99
N TYR A 140 -3.22 26.38 -5.38
CA TYR A 140 -2.03 26.70 -4.61
C TYR A 140 -0.90 27.13 -5.54
N THR A 141 -0.25 28.24 -5.19
CA THR A 141 0.81 28.84 -6.01
C THR A 141 2.21 28.49 -5.52
N GLU A 142 2.34 28.23 -4.23
CA GLU A 142 3.61 27.90 -3.57
C GLU A 142 3.41 26.69 -2.65
N PRO A 143 3.11 25.52 -3.22
CA PRO A 143 2.78 24.34 -2.43
C PRO A 143 3.97 23.88 -1.60
N LYS A 144 3.73 23.65 -0.32
CA LYS A 144 4.64 22.96 0.60
C LYS A 144 4.07 21.62 0.94
N TYR A 145 4.84 20.57 0.71
CA TYR A 145 4.41 19.21 0.93
C TYR A 145 4.84 18.69 2.30
N PHE A 146 3.97 17.89 2.91
CA PHE A 146 4.17 17.33 4.25
C PHE A 146 3.97 15.83 4.24
N LEU A 147 4.84 15.13 4.96
CA LEU A 147 4.67 13.72 5.27
C LEU A 147 4.53 13.58 6.78
N THR A 148 3.46 12.97 7.24
CA THR A 148 3.32 12.54 8.63
C THR A 148 3.48 11.02 8.70
N ILE A 149 4.46 10.56 9.45
CA ILE A 149 4.61 9.15 9.81
C ILE A 149 4.17 9.02 11.27
N THR A 150 3.03 8.38 11.48
CA THR A 150 2.54 8.09 12.82
C THR A 150 3.08 6.74 13.27
N ARG A 151 3.87 6.74 14.34
CA ARG A 151 4.32 5.54 15.01
C ARG A 151 3.38 5.21 16.16
N SER A 152 2.69 4.10 16.03
CA SER A 152 1.91 3.46 17.09
C SER A 152 2.74 2.34 17.70
N GLU A 153 2.38 1.90 18.91
CA GLU A 153 2.96 0.70 19.50
C GLU A 153 1.85 -0.34 19.56
N ILE A 154 1.65 -1.07 18.45
CA ILE A 154 0.67 -2.14 18.32
C ILE A 154 1.43 -3.46 18.40
N GLY A 155 1.33 -4.16 19.54
CA GLY A 155 2.08 -5.39 19.78
C GLY A 155 3.50 -5.15 20.28
N LYS A 156 4.52 -5.72 19.61
CA LYS A 156 5.93 -5.52 19.95
C LYS A 156 6.37 -4.16 19.43
N ALA A 157 6.78 -3.27 20.31
CA ALA A 157 7.28 -1.96 19.91
C ALA A 157 8.49 -2.10 18.97
N GLY A 158 8.36 -1.55 17.77
CA GLY A 158 9.44 -1.46 16.80
C GLY A 158 10.27 -0.19 16.99
N SER A 159 11.37 -0.12 16.26
CA SER A 159 12.24 1.05 16.17
C SER A 159 12.71 1.27 14.74
N GLY A 160 13.10 2.47 14.41
CA GLY A 160 13.67 2.77 13.11
C GLY A 160 13.69 4.26 12.78
N VAL A 161 14.01 4.53 11.53
CA VAL A 161 14.30 5.88 11.04
C VAL A 161 13.62 6.14 9.69
N ILE A 162 13.35 7.41 9.40
CA ILE A 162 13.17 7.87 8.03
C ILE A 162 14.56 8.22 7.45
N ASN A 163 14.86 7.68 6.28
CA ASN A 163 16.13 7.88 5.60
C ASN A 163 16.06 8.99 4.54
N ALA A 164 14.91 9.09 3.83
CA ALA A 164 14.69 10.08 2.80
C ALA A 164 13.20 10.36 2.59
N PHE A 165 12.88 11.58 2.19
CA PHE A 165 11.56 11.99 1.76
C PHE A 165 11.67 12.99 0.62
N SER A 166 10.94 12.77 -0.46
CA SER A 166 10.75 13.73 -1.55
C SER A 166 9.35 13.64 -2.13
N VAL A 167 8.98 14.67 -2.89
CA VAL A 167 7.73 14.70 -3.65
C VAL A 167 8.04 14.98 -5.11
N ILE A 168 7.53 14.15 -6.00
CA ILE A 168 7.68 14.30 -7.44
C ILE A 168 6.35 14.79 -8.00
N ASP A 169 6.37 15.98 -8.60
CA ASP A 169 5.21 16.59 -9.28
C ASP A 169 5.38 16.44 -10.79
N TYR A 170 4.48 15.67 -11.40
CA TYR A 170 4.45 15.37 -12.84
C TYR A 170 3.55 16.32 -13.63
N ARG A 171 2.94 17.33 -13.00
CA ARG A 171 1.96 18.21 -13.65
C ARG A 171 2.59 19.28 -14.52
N ASP A 172 3.87 19.56 -14.36
CA ASP A 172 4.56 20.56 -15.17
C ASP A 172 4.83 20.01 -16.59
N ALA A 173 4.45 20.77 -17.60
CA ALA A 173 4.69 20.43 -19.00
C ALA A 173 6.19 20.39 -19.39
N ALA A 174 7.05 21.05 -18.62
CA ALA A 174 8.49 21.02 -18.80
C ALA A 174 9.16 19.74 -18.29
N GLY A 175 8.41 18.93 -17.55
CA GLY A 175 8.83 17.65 -16.99
C GLY A 175 8.65 17.57 -15.47
N PRO A 176 8.89 16.40 -14.90
CA PRO A 176 8.73 16.20 -13.46
C PRO A 176 9.62 17.10 -12.62
N LYS A 177 9.08 17.68 -11.57
CA LYS A 177 9.82 18.47 -10.59
C LYS A 177 9.88 17.72 -9.26
N GLU A 178 11.06 17.51 -8.72
CA GLU A 178 11.25 16.87 -7.43
C GLU A 178 11.54 17.92 -6.33
N TYR A 179 10.78 17.83 -5.25
CA TYR A 179 10.92 18.62 -4.04
C TYR A 179 11.49 17.71 -2.95
N VAL A 180 12.73 17.94 -2.55
CA VAL A 180 13.43 17.08 -1.60
C VAL A 180 13.32 17.67 -0.21
N CYS A 181 12.98 16.85 0.80
CA CYS A 181 13.11 17.22 2.19
C CYS A 181 14.58 17.14 2.60
N ASP A 182 15.13 18.24 3.07
CA ASP A 182 16.49 18.29 3.58
C ASP A 182 16.53 17.62 4.97
N LEU A 183 16.80 16.33 4.98
CA LEU A 183 17.05 15.57 6.21
C LEU A 183 18.56 15.50 6.43
N PRO A 184 19.09 16.17 7.46
CA PRO A 184 20.55 16.26 7.67
C PRO A 184 21.18 14.90 7.99
N GLN A 185 20.42 13.96 8.49
CA GLN A 185 20.77 12.57 8.79
C GLN A 185 19.47 11.75 8.78
N PRO A 186 19.53 10.41 8.79
CA PRO A 186 18.36 9.59 9.10
C PRO A 186 17.74 10.01 10.44
N VAL A 187 16.44 10.27 10.45
CA VAL A 187 15.73 10.78 11.63
C VAL A 187 14.99 9.66 12.32
N VAL A 188 15.21 9.50 13.62
CA VAL A 188 14.50 8.50 14.44
C VAL A 188 13.01 8.80 14.45
N LEU A 189 12.21 7.76 14.25
CA LEU A 189 10.75 7.86 14.36
C LEU A 189 10.35 7.70 15.82
N GLU A 190 9.93 8.80 16.42
CA GLU A 190 9.43 8.82 17.79
C GLU A 190 7.98 8.32 17.86
N LYS A 191 7.55 7.90 19.06
CA LYS A 191 6.15 7.53 19.30
C LYS A 191 5.24 8.71 19.02
N GLY A 192 4.14 8.46 18.31
CA GLY A 192 3.21 9.48 17.86
C GLY A 192 3.50 9.99 16.46
N ALA A 193 3.11 11.21 16.18
CA ALA A 193 3.22 11.82 14.86
C ALA A 193 4.60 12.47 14.64
N ASN A 194 5.27 12.05 13.57
CA ASN A 194 6.53 12.62 13.09
C ASN A 194 6.24 13.37 11.78
N LEU A 195 6.41 14.69 11.77
CA LEU A 195 6.09 15.55 10.64
C LEU A 195 7.36 15.99 9.90
N PHE A 196 7.40 15.75 8.61
CA PHE A 196 8.46 16.13 7.68
C PHE A 196 7.90 17.06 6.62
N ALA A 197 8.71 17.97 6.08
CA ALA A 197 8.28 18.91 5.05
C ALA A 197 9.32 19.04 3.93
N ALA A 198 8.84 18.98 2.68
CA ALA A 198 9.59 19.35 1.50
C ALA A 198 9.08 20.70 1.01
N ALA A 199 10.00 21.66 0.88
CA ALA A 199 9.68 23.00 0.38
C ALA A 199 10.01 23.11 -1.12
N THR A 200 9.30 24.04 -1.76
CA THR A 200 9.56 24.47 -3.15
C THR A 200 10.81 25.32 -3.23
#